data_7941ff14cecfbdef214c3d1cc64ff75e
#
_entry.id   7941ff14cecfbdef214c3d1cc64ff75e
#
_cell.length_a   1.000
_cell.length_b   1.000
_cell.length_c   1.000
_cell.angle_alpha   90.00
_cell.angle_beta   90.00
_cell.angle_gamma   90.00
#
_symmetry.space_group_name_H-M   'P 1'
#
loop_
_entity.id
_entity.type
_entity.pdbx_description
1 polymer ?
#
loop_
_entity_poly.entity_id
_entity_poly.type
_entity_poly.pdbx_seq_one_letter_code
_entity_poly.pdbx_strand_id
1 'polypeptide(L)'
;MLNRLIQKKWYKYQQAKKAKTFDSHWYMRFGWLEQPFTTLEQLDSLFEIHSPGKFTFADSFYAHENGRHFIFFEEVDDQHPVGFLSVLEVFKDGTYTPPETILKLDYHLSYPCVFKIDSLCTRQISQNPYPIRVLPS
;
A
#
# COMPACT_ATOMS: atom_id res chain seq x y z
N MET A 1 -3.89 3.62 41.18
CA MET A 1 -4.79 3.97 40.05
C MET A 1 -4.43 5.27 39.35
N LEU A 2 -4.11 6.33 40.09
CA LEU A 2 -3.77 7.66 39.52
C LEU A 2 -2.57 7.64 38.55
N ASN A 3 -1.56 6.86 38.86
CA ASN A 3 -0.31 6.76 38.06
C ASN A 3 -0.53 6.22 36.63
N ARG A 4 -1.48 5.31 36.45
CA ARG A 4 -1.80 4.69 35.14
C ARG A 4 -2.54 5.64 34.20
N LEU A 5 -3.36 6.54 34.76
CA LEU A 5 -4.08 7.59 34.02
C LEU A 5 -3.14 8.70 33.55
N ILE A 6 -2.18 9.07 34.39
CA ILE A 6 -1.16 10.09 34.09
C ILE A 6 -0.24 9.53 32.98
N GLN A 7 0.20 8.28 33.07
CA GLN A 7 1.02 7.64 32.06
C GLN A 7 0.30 7.56 30.70
N LYS A 8 -1.01 7.23 30.68
CA LYS A 8 -1.80 7.21 29.45
C LYS A 8 -1.96 8.60 28.81
N LYS A 9 -2.17 9.64 29.64
CA LYS A 9 -2.27 11.03 29.15
C LYS A 9 -0.92 11.50 28.60
N TRP A 10 0.17 11.21 29.30
CA TRP A 10 1.51 11.57 28.87
C TRP A 10 1.91 10.86 27.56
N TYR A 11 1.60 9.57 27.44
CA TYR A 11 1.82 8.81 26.21
C TYR A 11 1.04 9.40 25.02
N LYS A 12 -0.26 9.70 25.20
CA LYS A 12 -1.07 10.37 24.17
C LYS A 12 -0.52 11.74 23.77
N TYR A 13 -0.03 12.51 24.74
CA TYR A 13 0.60 13.81 24.48
C TYR A 13 1.88 13.65 23.65
N GLN A 14 2.73 12.69 23.99
CA GLN A 14 3.95 12.40 23.23
C GLN A 14 3.65 11.93 21.80
N GLN A 15 2.63 11.09 21.60
CA GLN A 15 2.19 10.67 20.29
C GLN A 15 1.66 11.85 19.45
N ALA A 16 0.83 12.70 20.05
CA ALA A 16 0.32 13.89 19.38
C ALA A 16 1.44 14.90 19.02
N LYS A 17 2.48 14.99 19.85
CA LYS A 17 3.65 15.83 19.57
C LYS A 17 4.50 15.25 18.44
N LYS A 18 4.70 13.93 18.42
CA LYS A 18 5.40 13.22 17.31
C LYS A 18 4.64 13.41 16.00
N ALA A 19 3.33 13.22 15.99
CA ALA A 19 2.49 13.40 14.80
C ALA A 19 2.52 14.83 14.22
N LYS A 20 2.83 15.84 15.03
CA LYS A 20 3.00 17.23 14.58
C LYS A 20 4.41 17.53 14.02
N THR A 21 5.41 16.73 14.36
CA THR A 21 6.82 16.95 13.99
C THR A 21 7.30 16.06 12.86
N PHE A 22 6.59 14.98 12.56
CA PHE A 22 6.90 14.08 11.46
C PHE A 22 5.71 14.08 10.51
N ASP A 23 5.98 14.26 9.23
CA ASP A 23 5.01 13.94 8.20
C ASP A 23 4.75 12.43 8.31
N SER A 24 3.56 12.07 8.81
CA SER A 24 3.17 10.68 9.07
C SER A 24 2.66 9.96 7.81
N HIS A 25 2.69 10.63 6.67
CA HIS A 25 2.25 10.03 5.43
C HIS A 25 3.30 9.02 4.96
N TRP A 26 2.85 7.80 4.81
CA TRP A 26 3.66 6.76 4.22
C TRP A 26 3.58 6.86 2.72
N TYR A 27 4.69 6.65 2.06
CA TYR A 27 4.81 6.60 0.62
C TYR A 27 5.54 5.32 0.22
N MET A 28 5.43 4.91 -1.03
CA MET A 28 6.09 3.73 -1.53
C MET A 28 7.33 4.10 -2.32
N ARG A 29 8.30 3.19 -2.37
CA ARG A 29 9.44 3.25 -3.29
C ARG A 29 9.47 2.01 -4.15
N PHE A 30 9.86 2.16 -5.40
CA PHE A 30 10.04 1.07 -6.33
C PHE A 30 11.25 1.31 -7.23
N GLY A 31 11.75 0.24 -7.85
CA GLY A 31 12.84 0.31 -8.79
C GLY A 31 13.25 -1.07 -9.28
N TRP A 32 14.13 -1.08 -10.25
CA TRP A 32 14.70 -2.30 -10.81
C TRP A 32 16.15 -2.40 -10.39
N LEU A 33 16.50 -3.47 -9.69
CA LEU A 33 17.85 -3.74 -9.26
C LEU A 33 18.41 -4.92 -10.06
N GLU A 34 19.59 -4.74 -10.65
CA GLU A 34 20.31 -5.83 -11.35
C GLU A 34 20.90 -6.84 -10.36
N GLN A 35 21.13 -6.40 -9.12
CA GLN A 35 21.67 -7.22 -8.02
C GLN A 35 20.74 -7.15 -6.81
N PRO A 36 20.76 -8.17 -5.94
CA PRO A 36 19.99 -8.12 -4.70
C PRO A 36 20.29 -6.87 -3.88
N PHE A 37 19.28 -6.36 -3.18
CA PHE A 37 19.40 -5.23 -2.27
C PHE A 37 20.35 -5.59 -1.11
N THR A 38 21.45 -4.87 -0.97
CA THR A 38 22.50 -5.15 0.02
C THR A 38 22.89 -3.96 0.87
N THR A 39 22.62 -2.72 0.43
CA THR A 39 22.98 -1.51 1.15
C THR A 39 21.85 -0.49 1.18
N LEU A 40 21.85 0.38 2.20
CA LEU A 40 20.83 1.44 2.35
C LEU A 40 20.95 2.52 1.27
N GLU A 41 22.14 2.75 0.75
CA GLU A 41 22.38 3.74 -0.32
C GLU A 41 21.61 3.39 -1.61
N GLN A 42 21.30 2.12 -1.82
CA GLN A 42 20.48 1.68 -2.95
C GLN A 42 19.02 2.20 -2.86
N LEU A 43 18.55 2.58 -1.66
CA LEU A 43 17.24 3.22 -1.50
C LEU A 43 17.14 4.56 -2.20
N ASP A 44 18.25 5.30 -2.29
CA ASP A 44 18.28 6.64 -2.90
C ASP A 44 18.13 6.58 -4.42
N SER A 45 18.36 5.41 -5.02
CA SER A 45 18.15 5.17 -6.46
C SER A 45 16.73 4.74 -6.83
N LEU A 46 15.85 4.54 -5.85
CA LEU A 46 14.48 4.14 -6.09
C LEU A 46 13.59 5.34 -6.37
N PHE A 47 12.61 5.13 -7.24
CA PHE A 47 11.57 6.11 -7.53
C PHE A 47 10.54 6.14 -6.40
N GLU A 48 9.99 7.32 -6.11
CA GLU A 48 9.00 7.50 -5.06
C GLU A 48 7.60 7.62 -5.64
N ILE A 49 6.63 6.97 -4.99
CA ILE A 49 5.22 7.09 -5.27
C ILE A 49 4.57 7.79 -4.08
N HIS A 50 4.15 9.02 -4.30
CA HIS A 50 3.47 9.81 -3.29
C HIS A 50 1.96 9.81 -3.51
N SER A 51 1.22 9.84 -2.42
CA SER A 51 -0.23 10.05 -2.49
C SER A 51 -0.55 11.43 -3.03
N PRO A 52 -1.51 11.57 -3.94
CA PRO A 52 -1.93 12.86 -4.47
C PRO A 52 -2.71 13.73 -3.48
N GLY A 53 -2.83 13.35 -2.21
CA GLY A 53 -3.64 14.08 -1.25
C GLY A 53 -3.42 13.65 0.20
N LYS A 54 -4.52 13.42 0.91
CA LYS A 54 -4.55 13.03 2.33
C LYS A 54 -4.64 11.51 2.53
N PHE A 55 -3.99 10.75 1.66
CA PHE A 55 -3.98 9.30 1.75
C PHE A 55 -2.62 8.81 2.20
N THR A 56 -2.63 7.75 2.97
CA THR A 56 -1.46 6.95 3.29
C THR A 56 -1.45 5.72 2.40
N PHE A 57 -0.30 5.40 1.79
CA PHE A 57 -0.08 4.18 1.01
C PHE A 57 0.72 3.20 1.85
N ALA A 58 0.18 2.00 2.06
CA ALA A 58 0.78 0.97 2.90
C ALA A 58 0.68 -0.43 2.26
N ASP A 59 1.36 -1.39 2.87
CA ASP A 59 1.23 -2.83 2.63
C ASP A 59 1.31 -3.21 1.14
N SER A 60 2.32 -2.71 0.45
CA SER A 60 2.48 -2.89 -0.99
C SER A 60 2.82 -4.33 -1.37
N PHE A 61 2.20 -4.84 -2.44
CA PHE A 61 2.45 -6.13 -3.05
C PHE A 61 2.72 -5.95 -4.55
N TYR A 62 3.85 -6.45 -5.01
CA TYR A 62 4.23 -6.38 -6.42
C TYR A 62 3.72 -7.60 -7.20
N ALA A 63 3.21 -7.35 -8.41
CA ALA A 63 2.89 -8.39 -9.37
C ALA A 63 3.36 -8.01 -10.79
N HIS A 64 3.66 -9.02 -11.58
CA HIS A 64 4.10 -8.86 -12.95
C HIS A 64 3.33 -9.81 -13.87
N GLU A 65 2.80 -9.27 -14.97
CA GLU A 65 2.13 -10.06 -15.99
C GLU A 65 2.27 -9.44 -17.38
N ASN A 66 2.59 -10.26 -18.37
CA ASN A 66 2.70 -9.89 -19.78
C ASN A 66 3.60 -8.66 -20.06
N GLY A 67 4.71 -8.56 -19.32
CA GLY A 67 5.65 -7.43 -19.43
C GLY A 67 5.21 -6.15 -18.72
N ARG A 68 4.06 -6.17 -18.05
CA ARG A 68 3.54 -5.05 -17.25
C ARG A 68 3.82 -5.29 -15.77
N HIS A 69 4.05 -4.21 -15.03
CA HIS A 69 4.45 -4.24 -13.62
C HIS A 69 3.43 -3.49 -12.78
N PHE A 70 2.88 -4.12 -11.76
CA PHE A 70 1.83 -3.57 -10.94
C PHE A 70 2.23 -3.56 -9.47
N ILE A 71 1.81 -2.53 -8.76
CA ILE A 71 1.88 -2.47 -7.31
C ILE A 71 0.44 -2.39 -6.79
N PHE A 72 0.04 -3.38 -6.01
CA PHE A 72 -1.18 -3.43 -5.24
C PHE A 72 -0.88 -2.93 -3.84
N PHE A 73 -1.74 -2.13 -3.26
CA PHE A 73 -1.47 -1.53 -1.94
C PHE A 73 -2.75 -1.16 -1.22
N GLU A 74 -2.61 -0.97 0.07
CA GLU A 74 -3.63 -0.37 0.90
C GLU A 74 -3.58 1.15 0.75
N GLU A 75 -4.76 1.74 0.59
CA GLU A 75 -4.97 3.19 0.58
C GLU A 75 -5.88 3.57 1.74
N VAL A 76 -5.40 4.44 2.62
CA VAL A 76 -6.14 4.90 3.80
C VAL A 76 -6.35 6.39 3.72
N ASP A 77 -7.60 6.83 3.80
CA ASP A 77 -7.94 8.26 3.93
C ASP A 77 -7.71 8.71 5.37
N ASP A 78 -6.92 9.74 5.58
CA ASP A 78 -6.63 10.30 6.91
C ASP A 78 -7.87 10.80 7.65
N GLN A 79 -8.93 11.14 6.93
CA GLN A 79 -10.19 11.62 7.51
C GLN A 79 -11.15 10.47 7.84
N HIS A 80 -11.05 9.37 7.10
CA HIS A 80 -11.89 8.18 7.25
C HIS A 80 -10.97 6.95 7.23
N PRO A 81 -10.40 6.56 8.38
CA PRO A 81 -9.35 5.55 8.46
C PRO A 81 -9.85 4.12 8.19
N VAL A 82 -10.58 3.94 7.08
CA VAL A 82 -10.98 2.64 6.56
C VAL A 82 -10.15 2.39 5.32
N GLY A 83 -9.23 1.44 5.41
CA GLY A 83 -8.36 1.05 4.30
C GLY A 83 -9.15 0.36 3.20
N PHE A 84 -8.77 0.62 1.95
CA PHE A 84 -9.26 -0.03 0.76
C PHE A 84 -8.09 -0.40 -0.15
N LEU A 85 -8.31 -1.31 -1.09
CA LEU A 85 -7.24 -1.78 -1.96
C LEU A 85 -7.25 -1.04 -3.29
N SER A 86 -6.07 -0.60 -3.69
CA SER A 86 -5.80 0.08 -4.95
C SER A 86 -4.64 -0.58 -5.70
N VAL A 87 -4.53 -0.29 -6.98
CA VAL A 87 -3.46 -0.75 -7.86
C VAL A 87 -2.97 0.40 -8.72
N LEU A 88 -1.69 0.38 -9.05
CA LEU A 88 -1.10 1.23 -10.08
C LEU A 88 -0.11 0.41 -10.92
N GLU A 89 0.13 0.83 -12.15
CA GLU A 89 1.17 0.30 -13.01
C GLU A 89 2.43 1.17 -12.89
N VAL A 90 3.59 0.53 -12.82
CA VAL A 90 4.89 1.21 -12.75
C VAL A 90 5.72 0.91 -14.00
N PHE A 91 6.49 1.90 -14.45
CA PHE A 91 7.30 1.81 -15.66
C PHE A 91 8.80 1.93 -15.34
N LYS A 92 9.64 1.39 -16.23
CA LYS A 92 11.09 1.37 -16.05
C LYS A 92 11.74 2.75 -15.98
N ASP A 93 11.10 3.76 -16.53
CA ASP A 93 11.53 5.15 -16.51
C ASP A 93 11.17 5.89 -15.20
N GLY A 94 10.54 5.18 -14.25
CA GLY A 94 10.14 5.74 -12.96
C GLY A 94 8.75 6.37 -12.95
N THR A 95 8.07 6.42 -14.09
CA THR A 95 6.68 6.88 -14.15
C THR A 95 5.71 5.81 -13.66
N TYR A 96 4.49 6.22 -13.31
CA TYR A 96 3.42 5.32 -12.86
C TYR A 96 2.05 5.91 -13.20
N THR A 97 1.05 5.03 -13.29
CA THR A 97 -0.34 5.45 -13.50
C THR A 97 -0.94 6.02 -12.22
N PRO A 98 -1.97 6.86 -12.31
CA PRO A 98 -2.78 7.18 -11.14
C PRO A 98 -3.30 5.90 -10.46
N PRO A 99 -3.44 5.90 -9.12
CA PRO A 99 -4.06 4.80 -8.40
C PRO A 99 -5.49 4.51 -8.89
N GLU A 100 -5.82 3.24 -9.03
CA GLU A 100 -7.16 2.76 -9.33
C GLU A 100 -7.65 1.92 -8.15
N THR A 101 -8.79 2.30 -7.56
CA THR A 101 -9.42 1.51 -6.49
C THR A 101 -9.99 0.23 -7.06
N ILE A 102 -9.54 -0.92 -6.55
CA ILE A 102 -9.97 -2.25 -7.01
C ILE A 102 -10.93 -2.94 -6.06
N LEU A 103 -10.85 -2.61 -4.76
CA LEU A 103 -11.76 -3.16 -3.76
C LEU A 103 -11.93 -2.19 -2.60
N LYS A 104 -13.19 -1.81 -2.34
CA LYS A 104 -13.58 -0.97 -1.21
C LYS A 104 -14.82 -1.55 -0.56
N LEU A 105 -14.74 -1.80 0.75
CA LEU A 105 -15.82 -2.34 1.55
C LEU A 105 -16.13 -1.40 2.72
N ASP A 106 -17.13 -1.73 3.52
CA ASP A 106 -17.52 -0.97 4.71
C ASP A 106 -16.64 -1.25 5.95
N TYR A 107 -15.67 -2.16 5.80
CA TYR A 107 -14.66 -2.48 6.80
C TYR A 107 -13.25 -2.33 6.22
N HIS A 108 -12.28 -2.23 7.10
CA HIS A 108 -10.88 -2.00 6.75
C HIS A 108 -10.29 -3.19 5.99
N LEU A 109 -9.67 -2.90 4.84
CA LEU A 109 -8.93 -3.85 4.02
C LEU A 109 -7.45 -3.49 4.05
N SER A 110 -6.60 -4.50 4.23
CA SER A 110 -5.16 -4.37 4.30
C SER A 110 -4.47 -5.58 3.67
N TYR A 111 -3.15 -5.53 3.46
CA TYR A 111 -2.31 -6.63 2.99
C TYR A 111 -2.80 -7.31 1.71
N PRO A 112 -2.85 -6.63 0.56
CA PRO A 112 -3.24 -7.26 -0.69
C PRO A 112 -2.29 -8.41 -1.01
N CYS A 113 -2.85 -9.62 -1.19
CA CYS A 113 -2.10 -10.79 -1.61
C CYS A 113 -2.58 -11.19 -3.01
N VAL A 114 -1.73 -11.00 -4.00
CA VAL A 114 -2.06 -11.25 -5.42
C VAL A 114 -1.35 -12.51 -5.89
N PHE A 115 -2.10 -13.44 -6.46
CA PHE A 115 -1.54 -14.65 -7.03
C PHE A 115 -2.27 -15.02 -8.32
N LYS A 116 -1.52 -15.61 -9.25
CA LYS A 116 -2.09 -16.11 -10.49
C LYS A 116 -2.71 -17.48 -10.27
N ILE A 117 -3.94 -17.63 -10.73
CA ILE A 117 -4.61 -18.93 -10.81
C ILE A 117 -4.61 -19.35 -12.27
N ASP A 118 -4.19 -20.59 -12.57
CA ASP A 118 -4.17 -21.11 -13.92
C ASP A 118 -5.53 -20.97 -14.61
N SER A 119 -5.50 -20.69 -15.89
CA SER A 119 -6.63 -20.24 -16.72
C SER A 119 -7.85 -21.18 -16.77
N LEU A 120 -7.73 -22.41 -16.29
CA LEU A 120 -8.82 -23.38 -16.22
C LEU A 120 -9.85 -23.06 -15.13
N CYS A 121 -9.48 -22.30 -14.09
CA CYS A 121 -10.41 -21.87 -13.02
C CYS A 121 -11.08 -20.52 -13.28
N THR A 122 -10.59 -19.72 -14.22
CA THR A 122 -11.04 -18.32 -14.41
C THR A 122 -12.25 -18.19 -15.34
N ARG A 123 -12.74 -19.26 -15.96
CA ARG A 123 -13.90 -19.20 -16.87
C ARG A 123 -15.24 -18.88 -16.18
N GLN A 124 -15.30 -18.85 -14.87
CA GLN A 124 -16.56 -18.57 -14.12
C GLN A 124 -16.55 -17.27 -13.31
N ILE A 125 -15.47 -16.51 -13.26
CA ILE A 125 -15.41 -15.29 -12.44
C ILE A 125 -15.05 -14.10 -13.32
N SER A 126 -16.13 -13.38 -13.72
CA SER A 126 -16.21 -11.96 -14.13
C SER A 126 -15.20 -11.42 -15.16
N GLN A 127 -15.72 -10.53 -15.98
CA GLN A 127 -15.06 -9.68 -16.99
C GLN A 127 -14.02 -8.69 -16.40
N ASN A 128 -13.53 -8.90 -15.18
CA ASN A 128 -12.49 -8.10 -14.57
C ASN A 128 -11.12 -8.68 -14.97
N PRO A 129 -10.23 -7.91 -15.63
CA PRO A 129 -8.90 -8.38 -16.03
C PRO A 129 -7.99 -8.74 -14.84
N TYR A 130 -8.38 -8.40 -13.60
CA TYR A 130 -7.63 -8.70 -12.38
C TYR A 130 -8.45 -9.63 -11.48
N PRO A 131 -8.21 -10.95 -11.47
CA PRO A 131 -8.91 -11.85 -10.55
C PRO A 131 -8.42 -11.61 -9.12
N ILE A 132 -9.14 -10.78 -8.38
CA ILE A 132 -8.90 -10.58 -6.96
C ILE A 132 -9.73 -11.62 -6.21
N ARG A 133 -9.08 -12.48 -5.44
CA ARG A 133 -9.74 -13.29 -4.40
C ARG A 133 -9.44 -12.69 -3.04
N VAL A 134 -10.49 -12.27 -2.36
CA VAL A 134 -10.45 -12.01 -0.91
C VAL A 134 -10.69 -13.33 -0.22
N LEU A 135 -9.72 -13.82 0.52
CA LEU A 135 -9.91 -14.98 1.40
C LEU A 135 -10.55 -14.47 2.69
N PRO A 136 -11.62 -15.11 3.17
CA PRO A 136 -12.17 -14.76 4.48
C PRO A 136 -11.14 -15.04 5.56
N SER A 137 -11.03 -14.10 6.50
CA SER A 137 -10.24 -14.20 7.74
C SER A 137 -10.75 -15.28 8.65
#